data_a1ec06f6eebfe95812ceb053187ecef8
#
_entry.id   a1ec06f6eebfe95812ceb053187ecef8
#
_cell.length_a   1.000
_cell.length_b   1.000
_cell.length_c   1.000
_cell.angle_alpha   90.00
_cell.angle_beta   90.00
_cell.angle_gamma   90.00
#
_symmetry.space_group_name_H-M   'P 1'
#
loop_
_entity.id
_entity.type
_entity.pdbx_description
1 polymer ?
#
loop_
_entity_poly.entity_id
_entity_poly.type
_entity_poly.pdbx_seq_one_letter_code
_entity_poly.pdbx_strand_id
1 'polypeptide(L)'
;MSLKKVLLLVAVLLVASLVLTACGTAGPAGPAGPAGPAGPAGPAGADGTSASAADLTCTECHNDTAIISSKKANWQESLHGQGTAFIEEGGNKSCAFCHSGAAFSAAVAAGQNFSQLESGDANPTHQDCRTCHQIHVTYTGADWALETEAPVTTVTSGATFDGGKGNLCANCHQARRYMANFASKDSAGVVIPDKFTPTARFNTHYSDQVDTLMATVDVNAALGVDGKPGAHYSMVEDTCVGCHMGDGRNHRMAPQLSTCVACHADAESIDINGAITAFEEKVVALKTALVAKGLMNEDGTNVLKNGDAPVQLDPPQAAALFVYHLIEEDGSNSAHNPNYFNALVDASLEALK
;
A
#
# COMPACT_ATOMS: atom_id res chain seq x y z
N MET A 1 -58.90 23.09 45.88
CA MET A 1 -58.59 23.76 44.61
C MET A 1 -59.81 24.57 44.19
N SER A 2 -59.68 25.85 43.85
CA SER A 2 -60.88 26.63 43.52
C SER A 2 -61.48 26.21 42.18
N LEU A 3 -62.79 26.22 42.04
CA LEU A 3 -63.54 25.86 40.86
C LEU A 3 -62.99 26.53 39.59
N LYS A 4 -62.47 27.77 39.70
CA LYS A 4 -61.80 28.48 38.60
C LYS A 4 -60.52 27.81 38.11
N LYS A 5 -59.73 27.17 39.01
CA LYS A 5 -58.52 26.45 38.63
C LYS A 5 -58.82 25.12 37.95
N VAL A 6 -59.90 24.47 38.35
CA VAL A 6 -60.35 23.22 37.70
C VAL A 6 -60.89 23.52 36.31
N LEU A 7 -61.67 24.56 36.13
CA LEU A 7 -62.19 24.98 34.82
C LEU A 7 -61.07 25.38 33.84
N LEU A 8 -60.03 26.04 34.37
CA LEU A 8 -58.86 26.43 33.55
C LEU A 8 -58.07 25.19 33.08
N LEU A 9 -57.86 24.22 33.95
CA LEU A 9 -57.21 22.96 33.61
C LEU A 9 -58.01 22.16 32.59
N VAL A 10 -59.29 22.08 32.69
CA VAL A 10 -60.16 21.38 31.72
C VAL A 10 -60.14 22.11 30.37
N ALA A 11 -60.16 23.45 30.35
CA ALA A 11 -60.06 24.21 29.11
C ALA A 11 -58.74 24.02 28.43
N VAL A 12 -57.60 23.97 29.16
CA VAL A 12 -56.25 23.73 28.59
C VAL A 12 -56.15 22.30 28.04
N LEU A 13 -56.73 21.30 28.71
CA LEU A 13 -56.75 19.92 28.23
C LEU A 13 -57.59 19.75 26.97
N LEU A 14 -58.75 20.44 26.89
CA LEU A 14 -59.58 20.44 25.68
C LEU A 14 -58.91 21.11 24.48
N VAL A 15 -58.19 22.20 24.67
CA VAL A 15 -57.43 22.86 23.60
C VAL A 15 -56.26 22.00 23.17
N ALA A 16 -55.56 21.34 24.11
CA ALA A 16 -54.45 20.43 23.79
C ALA A 16 -54.91 19.21 23.00
N SER A 17 -56.10 18.65 23.28
CA SER A 17 -56.64 17.54 22.53
C SER A 17 -57.11 17.92 21.12
N LEU A 18 -57.54 19.15 20.89
CA LEU A 18 -57.92 19.64 19.55
C LEU A 18 -56.68 19.87 18.64
N VAL A 19 -55.52 20.25 19.21
CA VAL A 19 -54.31 20.49 18.44
C VAL A 19 -53.65 19.18 18.01
N LEU A 20 -53.83 18.09 18.77
CA LEU A 20 -53.26 16.78 18.46
C LEU A 20 -54.02 16.02 17.35
N THR A 21 -55.23 16.42 16.99
CA THR A 21 -56.01 15.78 15.92
C THR A 21 -55.86 16.47 14.54
N ALA A 22 -55.11 17.57 14.46
CA ALA A 22 -54.94 18.30 13.19
C ALA A 22 -53.74 17.84 12.31
N CYS A 23 -52.93 16.88 12.77
CA CYS A 23 -51.94 16.22 11.92
C CYS A 23 -52.57 15.02 11.19
N GLY A 24 -53.36 15.29 10.19
CA GLY A 24 -53.77 14.28 9.20
C GLY A 24 -52.53 13.72 8.53
N THR A 25 -52.32 12.39 8.61
CA THR A 25 -51.32 11.70 7.81
C THR A 25 -51.56 12.01 6.35
N ALA A 26 -50.52 12.49 5.64
CA ALA A 26 -50.60 12.63 4.20
C ALA A 26 -51.01 11.30 3.58
N GLY A 27 -52.02 11.34 2.70
CA GLY A 27 -52.50 10.15 2.00
C GLY A 27 -51.35 9.46 1.28
N PRO A 28 -51.45 8.16 1.01
CA PRO A 28 -50.43 7.44 0.26
C PRO A 28 -50.20 8.13 -1.10
N ALA A 29 -48.94 8.30 -1.48
CA ALA A 29 -48.58 8.80 -2.79
C ALA A 29 -49.27 7.97 -3.87
N GLY A 30 -49.79 8.63 -4.88
CA GLY A 30 -50.38 7.95 -6.04
C GLY A 30 -49.37 7.00 -6.69
N PRO A 31 -49.85 5.94 -7.35
CA PRO A 31 -48.94 5.05 -8.08
C PRO A 31 -48.09 5.83 -9.07
N ALA A 32 -46.81 5.48 -9.15
CA ALA A 32 -45.93 6.01 -10.16
C ALA A 32 -46.50 5.80 -11.56
N GLY A 33 -46.45 6.80 -12.40
CA GLY A 33 -46.85 6.69 -13.81
C GLY A 33 -46.08 5.56 -14.50
N PRO A 34 -46.65 4.97 -15.55
CA PRO A 34 -45.94 3.96 -16.32
C PRO A 34 -44.61 4.53 -16.85
N ALA A 35 -43.57 3.70 -16.81
CA ALA A 35 -42.30 4.04 -17.39
C ALA A 35 -42.48 4.43 -18.88
N GLY A 36 -41.83 5.49 -19.33
CA GLY A 36 -41.82 5.88 -20.74
C GLY A 36 -41.27 4.73 -21.60
N PRO A 37 -41.65 4.68 -22.88
CA PRO A 37 -41.08 3.69 -23.78
C PRO A 37 -39.55 3.80 -23.81
N ALA A 38 -38.87 2.66 -23.87
CA ALA A 38 -37.42 2.64 -24.05
C ALA A 38 -37.04 3.43 -25.30
N GLY A 39 -36.01 4.24 -25.21
CA GLY A 39 -35.46 4.95 -26.37
C GLY A 39 -35.02 3.95 -27.45
N PRO A 40 -34.97 4.36 -28.71
CA PRO A 40 -34.49 3.51 -29.80
C PRO A 40 -33.06 3.04 -29.45
N ALA A 41 -32.73 1.81 -29.80
CA ALA A 41 -31.38 1.29 -29.66
C ALA A 41 -30.41 2.22 -30.41
N GLY A 42 -29.27 2.52 -29.81
CA GLY A 42 -28.21 3.26 -30.48
C GLY A 42 -27.77 2.52 -31.76
N PRO A 43 -27.18 3.21 -32.72
CA PRO A 43 -26.62 2.57 -33.90
C PRO A 43 -25.61 1.50 -33.47
N ALA A 44 -25.57 0.40 -34.17
CA ALA A 44 -24.55 -0.63 -33.96
C ALA A 44 -23.15 0.04 -34.04
N GLY A 45 -22.28 -0.28 -33.12
CA GLY A 45 -20.87 0.12 -33.17
C GLY A 45 -20.28 -0.31 -34.52
N ALA A 46 -19.36 0.47 -35.06
CA ALA A 46 -18.61 0.04 -36.24
C ALA A 46 -18.04 -1.37 -35.98
N ASP A 47 -18.11 -2.24 -36.97
CA ASP A 47 -17.48 -3.56 -36.91
C ASP A 47 -16.01 -3.37 -36.56
N GLY A 48 -15.58 -3.95 -35.47
CA GLY A 48 -14.16 -3.99 -35.14
C GLY A 48 -13.41 -4.63 -36.31
N THR A 49 -12.25 -4.12 -36.63
CA THR A 49 -11.35 -4.79 -37.58
C THR A 49 -11.12 -6.17 -37.07
N SER A 50 -11.70 -7.18 -37.72
CA SER A 50 -11.50 -8.57 -37.37
C SER A 50 -10.02 -8.89 -37.54
N ALA A 51 -9.29 -9.11 -36.44
CA ALA A 51 -8.00 -9.77 -36.52
C ALA A 51 -8.22 -11.11 -37.25
N SER A 52 -7.39 -11.42 -38.23
CA SER A 52 -7.48 -12.73 -38.87
C SER A 52 -7.12 -13.80 -37.83
N ALA A 53 -7.82 -14.92 -37.83
CA ALA A 53 -7.48 -16.03 -36.92
C ALA A 53 -6.01 -16.51 -37.07
N ALA A 54 -5.38 -16.18 -38.20
CA ALA A 54 -3.97 -16.48 -38.46
C ALA A 54 -3.01 -15.51 -37.71
N ASP A 55 -3.51 -14.34 -37.30
CA ASP A 55 -2.72 -13.34 -36.57
C ASP A 55 -2.84 -13.54 -35.05
N LEU A 56 -3.77 -14.40 -34.58
CA LEU A 56 -3.99 -14.70 -33.17
C LEU A 56 -3.14 -15.90 -32.78
N THR A 57 -2.14 -15.68 -31.94
CA THR A 57 -1.27 -16.72 -31.42
C THR A 57 -1.76 -17.26 -30.07
N CYS A 58 -3.07 -17.44 -29.91
CA CYS A 58 -3.71 -17.90 -28.67
C CYS A 58 -3.04 -19.14 -28.08
N THR A 59 -2.58 -20.04 -28.95
CA THR A 59 -1.89 -21.28 -28.54
C THR A 59 -0.49 -21.07 -27.98
N GLU A 60 0.11 -19.90 -28.14
CA GLU A 60 1.39 -19.59 -27.48
C GLU A 60 1.21 -19.38 -25.98
N CYS A 61 0.03 -18.88 -25.57
CA CYS A 61 -0.31 -18.62 -24.19
C CYS A 61 -1.31 -19.66 -23.63
N HIS A 62 -2.30 -20.06 -24.42
CA HIS A 62 -3.33 -21.04 -24.06
C HIS A 62 -2.98 -22.44 -24.53
N ASN A 63 -1.74 -22.82 -24.37
CA ASN A 63 -1.30 -24.18 -24.52
C ASN A 63 -0.96 -24.72 -23.12
N ASP A 64 -1.27 -25.94 -22.80
CA ASP A 64 -0.93 -26.58 -21.53
C ASP A 64 0.59 -26.87 -21.42
N THR A 65 1.43 -25.98 -21.99
CA THR A 65 2.88 -26.13 -21.87
C THR A 65 3.33 -25.94 -20.44
N ALA A 66 4.35 -26.66 -20.05
CA ALA A 66 4.97 -26.58 -18.73
C ALA A 66 5.40 -25.14 -18.36
N ILE A 67 5.69 -24.28 -19.36
CA ILE A 67 6.13 -22.91 -19.14
C ILE A 67 5.01 -22.06 -18.49
N ILE A 68 3.82 -22.01 -19.08
CA ILE A 68 2.71 -21.20 -18.55
C ILE A 68 2.16 -21.82 -17.27
N SER A 69 2.00 -23.15 -17.25
CA SER A 69 1.51 -23.85 -16.06
C SER A 69 2.44 -23.66 -14.86
N SER A 70 3.77 -23.67 -15.07
CA SER A 70 4.73 -23.44 -13.99
C SER A 70 4.72 -22.00 -13.48
N LYS A 71 4.61 -20.99 -14.36
CA LYS A 71 4.50 -19.58 -13.96
C LYS A 71 3.22 -19.32 -13.17
N LYS A 72 2.09 -19.88 -13.63
CA LYS A 72 0.82 -19.82 -12.91
C LYS A 72 0.93 -20.47 -11.53
N ALA A 73 1.52 -21.66 -11.41
CA ALA A 73 1.71 -22.35 -10.15
C ALA A 73 2.60 -21.53 -9.20
N ASN A 74 3.71 -20.98 -9.69
CA ASN A 74 4.58 -20.10 -8.91
C ASN A 74 3.85 -18.84 -8.42
N TRP A 75 3.07 -18.19 -9.30
CA TRP A 75 2.27 -17.02 -8.91
C TRP A 75 1.23 -17.39 -7.85
N GLN A 76 0.54 -18.51 -7.96
CA GLN A 76 -0.41 -19.00 -6.97
C GLN A 76 0.21 -19.24 -5.59
N GLU A 77 1.52 -19.47 -5.52
CA GLU A 77 2.27 -19.62 -4.27
C GLU A 77 2.87 -18.29 -3.77
N SER A 78 2.77 -17.21 -4.56
CA SER A 78 3.24 -15.87 -4.16
C SER A 78 2.22 -15.15 -3.28
N LEU A 79 2.67 -14.12 -2.56
CA LEU A 79 1.78 -13.24 -1.81
C LEU A 79 0.80 -12.49 -2.71
N HIS A 80 1.17 -12.18 -3.96
CA HIS A 80 0.26 -11.57 -4.93
C HIS A 80 -0.89 -12.50 -5.32
N GLY A 81 -0.64 -13.82 -5.39
CA GLY A 81 -1.66 -14.81 -5.72
C GLY A 81 -2.50 -15.28 -4.53
N GLN A 82 -1.99 -15.15 -3.29
CA GLN A 82 -2.66 -15.63 -2.07
C GLN A 82 -3.28 -14.51 -1.23
N GLY A 83 -2.80 -13.28 -1.38
CA GLY A 83 -3.25 -12.15 -0.58
C GLY A 83 -4.74 -11.84 -0.78
N THR A 84 -5.43 -11.47 0.28
CA THR A 84 -6.86 -11.14 0.27
C THR A 84 -7.15 -9.65 0.40
N ALA A 85 -6.11 -8.82 0.55
CA ALA A 85 -6.24 -7.38 0.76
C ALA A 85 -6.99 -6.67 -0.38
N PHE A 86 -7.02 -7.24 -1.58
CA PHE A 86 -7.81 -6.69 -2.68
C PHE A 86 -9.32 -6.68 -2.39
N ILE A 87 -9.83 -7.66 -1.64
CA ILE A 87 -11.26 -7.77 -1.29
C ILE A 87 -11.68 -6.60 -0.39
N GLU A 88 -10.83 -6.26 0.57
CA GLU A 88 -11.13 -5.24 1.58
C GLU A 88 -10.79 -3.83 1.10
N GLU A 89 -9.67 -3.68 0.41
CA GLU A 89 -9.06 -2.38 0.10
C GLU A 89 -9.24 -1.96 -1.36
N GLY A 90 -9.40 -2.89 -2.29
CA GLY A 90 -9.49 -2.58 -3.73
C GLY A 90 -10.69 -1.71 -4.11
N GLY A 91 -11.77 -1.74 -3.32
CA GLY A 91 -12.93 -0.86 -3.49
C GLY A 91 -12.70 0.60 -3.04
N ASN A 92 -11.61 0.89 -2.33
CA ASN A 92 -11.29 2.22 -1.86
C ASN A 92 -10.36 2.94 -2.85
N LYS A 93 -10.74 4.14 -3.31
CA LYS A 93 -9.93 4.91 -4.27
C LYS A 93 -8.49 5.18 -3.81
N SER A 94 -8.27 5.30 -2.51
CA SER A 94 -6.94 5.54 -1.94
C SER A 94 -6.06 4.30 -1.89
N CYS A 95 -6.65 3.12 -2.11
CA CYS A 95 -6.00 1.82 -1.94
C CYS A 95 -5.97 1.02 -3.25
N ALA A 96 -6.96 1.23 -4.11
CA ALA A 96 -7.22 0.42 -5.31
C ALA A 96 -6.02 0.30 -6.25
N PHE A 97 -5.21 1.36 -6.41
CA PHE A 97 -4.03 1.33 -7.28
C PHE A 97 -3.07 0.19 -6.94
N CYS A 98 -2.84 -0.07 -5.65
CA CYS A 98 -1.95 -1.12 -5.20
C CYS A 98 -2.70 -2.42 -4.84
N HIS A 99 -3.99 -2.32 -4.46
CA HIS A 99 -4.79 -3.44 -3.97
C HIS A 99 -5.80 -3.99 -4.98
N SER A 100 -5.85 -3.49 -6.22
CA SER A 100 -6.57 -4.13 -7.32
C SER A 100 -5.73 -4.18 -8.57
N GLY A 101 -5.46 -5.37 -9.08
CA GLY A 101 -4.73 -5.56 -10.33
C GLY A 101 -5.39 -4.87 -11.51
N ALA A 102 -6.72 -4.94 -11.61
CA ALA A 102 -7.47 -4.28 -12.69
C ALA A 102 -7.40 -2.73 -12.59
N ALA A 103 -7.49 -2.17 -11.37
CA ALA A 103 -7.34 -0.73 -11.17
C ALA A 103 -5.93 -0.25 -11.51
N PHE A 104 -4.90 -1.03 -11.15
CA PHE A 104 -3.52 -0.73 -11.51
C PHE A 104 -3.33 -0.65 -13.03
N SER A 105 -3.71 -1.70 -13.76
CA SER A 105 -3.55 -1.74 -15.22
C SER A 105 -4.30 -0.58 -15.90
N ALA A 106 -5.53 -0.28 -15.47
CA ALA A 106 -6.30 0.84 -15.99
C ALA A 106 -5.63 2.19 -15.72
N ALA A 107 -5.08 2.38 -14.51
CA ALA A 107 -4.40 3.61 -14.13
C ALA A 107 -3.10 3.82 -14.91
N VAL A 108 -2.28 2.76 -15.04
CA VAL A 108 -1.03 2.81 -15.82
C VAL A 108 -1.31 3.12 -17.29
N ALA A 109 -2.31 2.47 -17.89
CA ALA A 109 -2.74 2.76 -19.27
C ALA A 109 -3.21 4.22 -19.45
N ALA A 110 -3.76 4.84 -18.39
CA ALA A 110 -4.14 6.24 -18.37
C ALA A 110 -2.99 7.20 -17.99
N GLY A 111 -1.78 6.70 -17.74
CA GLY A 111 -0.63 7.50 -17.27
C GLY A 111 -0.81 8.07 -15.87
N GLN A 112 -1.61 7.42 -15.02
CA GLN A 112 -1.93 7.85 -13.67
C GLN A 112 -1.05 7.10 -12.64
N ASN A 113 -0.80 7.74 -11.50
CA ASN A 113 -0.24 7.13 -10.31
C ASN A 113 -1.31 6.96 -9.21
N PHE A 114 -0.94 6.36 -8.09
CA PHE A 114 -1.90 6.03 -7.03
C PHE A 114 -2.60 7.24 -6.40
N SER A 115 -2.05 8.45 -6.47
CA SER A 115 -2.66 9.66 -5.93
C SER A 115 -3.73 10.26 -6.84
N GLN A 116 -3.84 9.78 -8.08
CA GLN A 116 -4.67 10.36 -9.14
C GLN A 116 -5.95 9.57 -9.43
N LEU A 117 -6.17 8.43 -8.75
CA LEU A 117 -7.40 7.68 -8.91
C LEU A 117 -8.61 8.47 -8.42
N GLU A 118 -9.66 8.52 -9.23
CA GLU A 118 -10.92 9.19 -8.91
C GLU A 118 -11.91 8.29 -8.14
N SER A 119 -11.80 6.97 -8.31
CA SER A 119 -12.64 5.97 -7.65
C SER A 119 -11.86 4.72 -7.28
N GLY A 120 -12.41 3.89 -6.39
CA GLY A 120 -11.97 2.52 -6.20
C GLY A 120 -12.48 1.61 -7.31
N ASP A 121 -12.04 0.36 -7.28
CA ASP A 121 -12.50 -0.67 -8.21
C ASP A 121 -13.78 -1.33 -7.66
N ALA A 122 -14.84 -1.35 -8.45
CA ALA A 122 -16.10 -1.99 -8.04
C ALA A 122 -16.02 -3.53 -7.99
N ASN A 123 -15.04 -4.11 -8.69
CA ASN A 123 -14.80 -5.56 -8.74
C ASN A 123 -13.29 -5.85 -8.64
N PRO A 124 -12.68 -5.59 -7.48
CA PRO A 124 -11.25 -5.68 -7.32
C PRO A 124 -10.73 -7.09 -7.58
N THR A 125 -9.56 -7.17 -8.20
CA THR A 125 -8.89 -8.42 -8.54
C THR A 125 -7.54 -8.52 -7.84
N HIS A 126 -7.03 -9.74 -7.71
CA HIS A 126 -5.62 -9.96 -7.35
C HIS A 126 -4.68 -9.20 -8.28
N GLN A 127 -3.44 -9.03 -7.84
CA GLN A 127 -2.31 -8.69 -8.73
C GLN A 127 -1.99 -9.94 -9.57
N ASP A 128 -2.71 -10.11 -10.68
CA ASP A 128 -2.61 -11.26 -11.58
C ASP A 128 -1.65 -11.01 -12.75
N CYS A 129 -1.65 -11.90 -13.73
CA CYS A 129 -0.78 -11.78 -14.90
C CYS A 129 -0.98 -10.44 -15.63
N ARG A 130 -2.20 -9.93 -15.68
CA ARG A 130 -2.57 -8.69 -16.39
C ARG A 130 -2.13 -7.45 -15.64
N THR A 131 -1.91 -7.55 -14.34
CA THR A 131 -1.34 -6.44 -13.54
C THR A 131 0.09 -6.12 -13.97
N CYS A 132 0.83 -7.15 -14.39
CA CYS A 132 2.24 -7.01 -14.76
C CYS A 132 2.46 -6.98 -16.27
N HIS A 133 1.66 -7.70 -17.05
CA HIS A 133 1.84 -7.92 -18.47
C HIS A 133 0.65 -7.38 -19.28
N GLN A 134 0.93 -6.94 -20.52
CA GLN A 134 -0.07 -6.38 -21.46
C GLN A 134 -0.95 -7.47 -22.07
N ILE A 135 -1.46 -8.38 -21.25
CA ILE A 135 -2.23 -9.54 -21.69
C ILE A 135 -3.51 -9.11 -22.41
N HIS A 136 -3.71 -9.65 -23.61
CA HIS A 136 -4.84 -9.39 -24.51
C HIS A 136 -4.89 -7.96 -25.07
N VAL A 137 -3.73 -7.29 -25.18
CA VAL A 137 -3.61 -6.03 -25.91
C VAL A 137 -3.43 -6.28 -27.40
N THR A 138 -2.51 -7.17 -27.77
CA THR A 138 -2.20 -7.49 -29.17
C THR A 138 -2.66 -8.89 -29.61
N TYR A 139 -2.93 -9.77 -28.64
CA TYR A 139 -3.21 -11.19 -28.83
C TYR A 139 -2.06 -11.96 -29.53
N THR A 140 -0.82 -11.51 -29.30
CA THR A 140 0.41 -12.11 -29.80
C THR A 140 1.42 -12.32 -28.67
N GLY A 141 2.58 -12.87 -28.95
CA GLY A 141 3.68 -12.97 -27.99
C GLY A 141 4.16 -11.61 -27.44
N ALA A 142 3.81 -10.49 -28.07
CA ALA A 142 4.09 -9.15 -27.55
C ALA A 142 3.33 -8.83 -26.26
N ASP A 143 2.24 -9.53 -25.96
CA ASP A 143 1.45 -9.38 -24.73
C ASP A 143 2.23 -9.76 -23.45
N TRP A 144 3.39 -10.39 -23.58
CA TRP A 144 4.30 -10.63 -22.44
C TRP A 144 5.11 -9.38 -22.03
N ALA A 145 5.04 -8.29 -22.80
CA ALA A 145 5.63 -7.02 -22.38
C ALA A 145 5.03 -6.57 -21.05
N LEU A 146 5.84 -5.88 -20.23
CA LEU A 146 5.35 -5.30 -18.98
C LEU A 146 4.40 -4.15 -19.24
N GLU A 147 3.45 -3.93 -18.35
CA GLU A 147 2.52 -2.80 -18.37
C GLU A 147 3.26 -1.47 -18.43
N THR A 148 4.36 -1.37 -17.70
CA THR A 148 5.24 -0.20 -17.71
C THR A 148 6.66 -0.57 -17.28
N GLU A 149 7.64 0.09 -17.87
CA GLU A 149 9.04 0.13 -17.43
C GLU A 149 9.48 1.60 -17.19
N ALA A 150 8.55 2.54 -17.18
CA ALA A 150 8.86 3.95 -16.97
C ALA A 150 9.36 4.20 -15.54
N PRO A 151 10.37 5.07 -15.35
CA PRO A 151 10.83 5.47 -14.03
C PRO A 151 9.69 6.00 -13.14
N VAL A 152 9.75 5.70 -11.85
CA VAL A 152 8.70 6.04 -10.89
C VAL A 152 9.17 7.18 -9.99
N THR A 153 8.41 8.28 -9.96
CA THR A 153 8.62 9.32 -8.94
C THR A 153 7.84 8.94 -7.69
N THR A 154 8.54 8.71 -6.60
CA THR A 154 7.92 8.31 -5.32
C THR A 154 7.06 9.45 -4.76
N VAL A 155 5.90 9.10 -4.21
CA VAL A 155 4.91 10.09 -3.77
C VAL A 155 5.32 10.79 -2.48
N THR A 156 6.09 10.11 -1.64
CA THR A 156 6.52 10.64 -0.33
C THR A 156 7.78 11.50 -0.44
N SER A 157 8.84 11.01 -1.08
CA SER A 157 10.11 11.74 -1.18
C SER A 157 10.22 12.62 -2.41
N GLY A 158 9.46 12.34 -3.47
CA GLY A 158 9.64 12.97 -4.78
C GLY A 158 10.90 12.51 -5.51
N ALA A 159 11.60 11.51 -4.99
CA ALA A 159 12.77 10.94 -5.65
C ALA A 159 12.34 10.08 -6.85
N THR A 160 13.18 10.02 -7.88
CA THR A 160 12.93 9.18 -9.05
C THR A 160 13.67 7.86 -8.90
N PHE A 161 12.92 6.76 -8.89
CA PHE A 161 13.45 5.41 -8.98
C PHE A 161 13.51 5.00 -10.45
N ASP A 162 14.69 4.58 -10.89
CA ASP A 162 14.92 4.03 -12.23
C ASP A 162 15.72 2.74 -12.11
N GLY A 163 15.00 1.64 -11.97
CA GLY A 163 15.52 0.29 -11.74
C GLY A 163 15.15 -0.69 -12.86
N GLY A 164 15.07 -0.22 -14.10
CA GLY A 164 14.74 -1.07 -15.26
C GLY A 164 13.35 -1.70 -15.10
N LYS A 165 13.21 -3.02 -15.28
CA LYS A 165 11.94 -3.73 -15.11
C LYS A 165 11.40 -3.65 -13.66
N GLY A 166 12.26 -3.38 -12.69
CA GLY A 166 11.86 -3.09 -11.30
C GLY A 166 10.95 -1.88 -11.17
N ASN A 167 10.90 -1.00 -12.17
CA ASN A 167 10.00 0.16 -12.18
C ASN A 167 8.52 -0.25 -12.11
N LEU A 168 8.14 -1.37 -12.68
CA LEU A 168 6.80 -1.93 -12.52
C LEU A 168 6.46 -2.14 -11.04
N CYS A 169 7.35 -2.79 -10.30
CA CYS A 169 7.19 -3.09 -8.87
C CYS A 169 7.14 -1.81 -8.02
N ALA A 170 7.99 -0.84 -8.35
CA ALA A 170 8.13 0.43 -7.66
C ALA A 170 6.85 1.28 -7.65
N ASN A 171 5.92 1.05 -8.57
CA ASN A 171 4.63 1.74 -8.56
C ASN A 171 3.83 1.47 -7.28
N CYS A 172 3.92 0.27 -6.73
CA CYS A 172 3.24 -0.13 -5.49
C CYS A 172 4.19 -0.22 -4.29
N HIS A 173 5.44 -0.69 -4.49
CA HIS A 173 6.42 -0.93 -3.44
C HIS A 173 7.23 0.33 -3.09
N GLN A 174 6.55 1.42 -2.80
CA GLN A 174 7.07 2.70 -2.32
C GLN A 174 6.33 3.16 -1.06
N ALA A 175 6.97 3.91 -0.18
CA ALA A 175 6.37 4.38 1.05
C ALA A 175 5.15 5.27 0.75
N ARG A 176 4.06 5.05 1.49
CA ARG A 176 2.84 5.86 1.41
C ARG A 176 2.77 6.92 2.50
N ARG A 177 3.57 6.77 3.53
CA ARG A 177 3.65 7.66 4.67
C ARG A 177 5.09 7.78 5.11
N TYR A 178 5.42 8.96 5.58
CA TYR A 178 6.68 9.28 6.24
C TYR A 178 6.44 9.71 7.68
N MET A 179 7.48 9.79 8.46
CA MET A 179 7.41 10.24 9.86
C MET A 179 6.76 11.62 9.98
N ALA A 180 7.00 12.53 9.02
CA ALA A 180 6.39 13.85 8.96
C ALA A 180 4.84 13.84 8.96
N ASN A 181 4.20 12.76 8.45
CA ASN A 181 2.75 12.63 8.48
C ASN A 181 2.17 12.50 9.90
N PHE A 182 3.01 12.21 10.88
CA PHE A 182 2.66 12.01 12.27
C PHE A 182 3.08 13.19 13.17
N ALA A 183 3.40 14.34 12.58
CA ALA A 183 3.67 15.56 13.33
C ALA A 183 2.51 15.88 14.28
N SER A 184 2.82 16.15 15.55
CA SER A 184 1.84 16.46 16.58
C SER A 184 1.09 17.74 16.23
N LYS A 185 -0.18 17.82 16.62
CA LYS A 185 -1.02 19.01 16.45
C LYS A 185 -1.61 19.42 17.79
N ASP A 186 -1.78 20.73 18.00
CA ASP A 186 -2.50 21.27 19.14
C ASP A 186 -4.03 21.11 18.99
N SER A 187 -4.79 21.58 19.96
CA SER A 187 -6.26 21.50 19.95
C SER A 187 -6.91 22.31 18.83
N ALA A 188 -6.19 23.25 18.22
CA ALA A 188 -6.63 24.01 17.05
C ALA A 188 -6.21 23.37 15.72
N GLY A 189 -5.50 22.23 15.76
CA GLY A 189 -5.00 21.51 14.59
C GLY A 189 -3.69 22.08 14.02
N VAL A 190 -3.03 23.01 14.73
CA VAL A 190 -1.74 23.58 14.33
C VAL A 190 -0.62 22.62 14.68
N VAL A 191 0.32 22.41 13.76
CA VAL A 191 1.48 21.54 13.97
C VAL A 191 2.34 22.10 15.12
N ILE A 192 2.66 21.24 16.08
CA ILE A 192 3.60 21.52 17.16
C ILE A 192 5.01 21.22 16.62
N PRO A 193 5.90 22.23 16.55
CA PRO A 193 7.25 22.02 16.06
C PRO A 193 7.98 20.93 16.84
N ASP A 194 8.73 20.10 16.11
CA ASP A 194 9.60 19.07 16.68
C ASP A 194 8.92 18.09 17.65
N LYS A 195 7.63 17.82 17.41
CA LYS A 195 6.87 16.81 18.16
C LYS A 195 6.11 15.88 17.23
N PHE A 196 6.13 14.60 17.57
CA PHE A 196 5.46 13.54 16.82
C PHE A 196 4.55 12.75 17.76
N THR A 197 3.36 12.40 17.26
CA THR A 197 2.39 11.58 18.01
C THR A 197 2.29 10.22 17.34
N PRO A 198 2.79 9.14 17.98
CA PRO A 198 2.64 7.81 17.43
C PRO A 198 1.17 7.40 17.41
N THR A 199 0.81 6.65 16.37
CA THR A 199 -0.49 6.01 16.22
C THR A 199 -0.29 4.49 16.14
N ALA A 200 -1.37 3.71 16.12
CA ALA A 200 -1.28 2.27 15.87
C ALA A 200 -0.67 1.94 14.49
N ARG A 201 -0.66 2.91 13.57
CA ARG A 201 -0.09 2.78 12.22
C ARG A 201 1.02 3.82 12.00
N PHE A 202 1.95 3.92 12.95
CA PHE A 202 3.12 4.81 12.89
C PHE A 202 4.21 4.15 12.03
N ASN A 203 3.97 4.04 10.73
CA ASN A 203 4.75 3.24 9.81
C ASN A 203 4.58 3.70 8.35
N THR A 204 5.36 3.12 7.44
CA THR A 204 5.40 3.40 5.99
C THR A 204 4.30 2.70 5.19
N HIS A 205 3.57 1.74 5.76
CA HIS A 205 2.50 0.95 5.15
C HIS A 205 2.97 -0.23 4.28
N TYR A 206 3.87 -1.08 4.76
CA TYR A 206 4.31 -2.35 4.12
C TYR A 206 4.79 -2.24 2.65
N SER A 207 5.27 -1.07 2.23
CA SER A 207 5.56 -0.81 0.83
C SER A 207 6.74 0.13 0.62
N ASP A 208 7.73 0.12 1.50
CA ASP A 208 8.83 1.08 1.53
C ASP A 208 10.13 0.61 0.86
N GLN A 209 10.08 -0.50 0.13
CA GLN A 209 11.26 -1.15 -0.44
C GLN A 209 12.04 -0.25 -1.39
N VAL A 210 11.36 0.59 -2.18
CA VAL A 210 12.01 1.59 -3.03
C VAL A 210 12.74 2.64 -2.20
N ASP A 211 12.07 3.14 -1.15
CA ASP A 211 12.62 4.21 -0.32
C ASP A 211 13.81 3.73 0.52
N THR A 212 13.82 2.47 0.93
CA THR A 212 14.94 1.84 1.64
C THR A 212 16.11 1.55 0.71
N LEU A 213 15.87 1.03 -0.52
CA LEU A 213 16.90 0.86 -1.55
C LEU A 213 17.60 2.17 -1.87
N MET A 214 16.83 3.26 -2.02
CA MET A 214 17.33 4.60 -2.35
C MET A 214 17.77 5.40 -1.13
N ALA A 215 17.49 4.94 0.10
CA ALA A 215 17.75 5.64 1.37
C ALA A 215 17.08 7.02 1.46
N THR A 216 15.83 7.14 1.00
CA THR A 216 15.09 8.41 0.87
C THR A 216 14.10 8.67 2.00
N VAL A 217 14.05 7.81 3.03
CA VAL A 217 13.10 7.96 4.16
C VAL A 217 13.43 9.20 4.99
N ASP A 218 12.41 9.93 5.46
CA ASP A 218 12.56 11.21 6.13
C ASP A 218 13.13 11.16 7.57
N VAL A 219 13.40 9.97 8.10
CA VAL A 219 14.06 9.76 9.40
C VAL A 219 15.54 10.17 9.39
N ASN A 220 16.14 10.27 8.21
CA ASN A 220 17.56 10.53 8.03
C ASN A 220 18.06 11.80 8.77
N ALA A 221 17.32 12.90 8.63
CA ALA A 221 17.68 14.16 9.26
C ALA A 221 17.58 14.09 10.80
N ALA A 222 16.57 13.39 11.34
CA ALA A 222 16.37 13.26 12.77
C ALA A 222 17.43 12.39 13.46
N LEU A 223 18.01 11.44 12.72
CA LEU A 223 19.06 10.52 13.20
C LEU A 223 20.48 10.93 12.75
N GLY A 224 20.62 11.95 11.94
CA GLY A 224 21.94 12.35 11.39
C GLY A 224 22.53 11.30 10.47
N VAL A 225 21.71 10.50 9.78
CA VAL A 225 22.17 9.48 8.84
C VAL A 225 22.26 10.06 7.43
N ASP A 226 23.39 9.83 6.77
CA ASP A 226 23.56 10.19 5.36
C ASP A 226 22.99 9.08 4.47
N GLY A 227 21.78 9.31 3.96
CA GLY A 227 21.09 8.37 3.09
C GLY A 227 21.76 8.26 1.72
N LYS A 228 22.22 7.06 1.37
CA LYS A 228 22.77 6.76 0.04
C LYS A 228 22.15 5.51 -0.54
N PRO A 229 21.84 5.51 -1.85
CA PRO A 229 21.39 4.31 -2.53
C PRO A 229 22.35 3.14 -2.29
N GLY A 230 21.78 1.96 -2.07
CA GLY A 230 22.57 0.75 -1.84
C GLY A 230 23.24 0.21 -3.08
N ALA A 231 24.24 -0.66 -2.89
CA ALA A 231 24.89 -1.36 -3.99
C ALA A 231 23.89 -2.21 -4.79
N HIS A 232 22.91 -2.82 -4.14
CA HIS A 232 21.88 -3.61 -4.81
C HIS A 232 21.02 -2.76 -5.76
N TYR A 233 20.74 -1.48 -5.42
CA TYR A 233 20.07 -0.58 -6.35
C TYR A 233 20.92 -0.26 -7.58
N SER A 234 22.22 -0.01 -7.40
CA SER A 234 23.08 0.49 -8.46
C SER A 234 23.76 -0.60 -9.32
N MET A 235 23.81 -1.85 -8.82
CA MET A 235 24.59 -2.93 -9.45
C MET A 235 23.73 -4.10 -9.94
N VAL A 236 22.51 -4.26 -9.42
CA VAL A 236 21.62 -5.34 -9.84
C VAL A 236 20.81 -4.88 -11.03
N GLU A 237 21.01 -5.55 -12.18
CA GLU A 237 20.23 -5.31 -13.39
C GLU A 237 18.73 -5.58 -13.09
N ASP A 238 17.86 -4.69 -13.60
CA ASP A 238 16.42 -4.75 -13.36
C ASP A 238 16.01 -4.76 -11.87
N THR A 239 16.92 -4.40 -10.96
CA THR A 239 16.74 -4.25 -9.51
C THR A 239 15.87 -5.34 -8.86
N CYS A 240 14.59 -5.04 -8.57
CA CYS A 240 13.62 -5.96 -7.94
C CYS A 240 13.53 -7.30 -8.69
N VAL A 241 13.41 -7.25 -10.02
CA VAL A 241 13.28 -8.42 -10.88
C VAL A 241 14.55 -9.27 -10.81
N GLY A 242 15.73 -8.67 -10.80
CA GLY A 242 17.00 -9.37 -10.74
C GLY A 242 17.13 -10.28 -9.52
N CYS A 243 16.61 -9.87 -8.37
CA CYS A 243 16.63 -10.67 -7.14
C CYS A 243 15.38 -11.54 -6.96
N HIS A 244 14.19 -10.96 -7.15
CA HIS A 244 12.91 -11.62 -6.83
C HIS A 244 12.40 -12.55 -7.90
N MET A 245 12.81 -12.34 -9.16
CA MET A 245 12.38 -13.18 -10.29
C MET A 245 13.56 -13.86 -11.01
N GLY A 246 14.80 -13.50 -10.66
CA GLY A 246 16.00 -14.03 -11.27
C GLY A 246 16.04 -13.73 -12.77
N ASP A 247 16.04 -14.78 -13.60
CA ASP A 247 16.00 -14.66 -15.07
C ASP A 247 14.57 -14.32 -15.61
N GLY A 248 13.68 -13.83 -14.76
CA GLY A 248 12.28 -13.54 -15.09
C GLY A 248 11.37 -14.77 -15.08
N ARG A 249 11.83 -15.92 -14.59
CA ARG A 249 11.05 -17.16 -14.57
C ARG A 249 10.39 -17.46 -13.25
N ASN A 250 10.93 -16.94 -12.14
CA ASN A 250 10.40 -17.18 -10.79
C ASN A 250 9.23 -16.24 -10.48
N HIS A 251 8.00 -16.69 -10.76
CA HIS A 251 6.78 -15.92 -10.43
C HIS A 251 6.30 -16.13 -8.98
N ARG A 252 7.08 -16.79 -8.12
CA ARG A 252 6.88 -16.73 -6.66
C ARG A 252 7.27 -15.37 -6.08
N MET A 253 8.11 -14.62 -6.80
CA MET A 253 8.64 -13.32 -6.38
C MET A 253 9.41 -13.40 -5.06
N ALA A 254 9.99 -14.55 -4.77
CA ALA A 254 10.85 -14.77 -3.61
C ALA A 254 12.31 -14.87 -4.06
N PRO A 255 13.24 -14.16 -3.40
CA PRO A 255 14.65 -14.23 -3.74
C PRO A 255 15.19 -15.67 -3.65
N GLN A 256 16.10 -16.03 -4.53
CA GLN A 256 16.75 -17.32 -4.55
C GLN A 256 18.26 -17.16 -4.42
N LEU A 257 18.93 -18.11 -3.77
CA LEU A 257 20.38 -18.09 -3.64
C LEU A 257 21.09 -17.96 -4.98
N SER A 258 20.54 -18.58 -6.04
CA SER A 258 21.08 -18.49 -7.41
C SER A 258 21.22 -17.06 -7.92
N THR A 259 20.42 -16.11 -7.43
CA THR A 259 20.53 -14.71 -7.82
C THR A 259 21.62 -13.97 -7.06
N CYS A 260 21.94 -14.44 -5.84
CA CYS A 260 23.00 -13.85 -5.02
C CYS A 260 24.40 -14.24 -5.49
N VAL A 261 24.59 -15.49 -5.92
CA VAL A 261 25.92 -16.05 -6.27
C VAL A 261 26.56 -15.39 -7.48
N ALA A 262 25.80 -14.64 -8.28
CA ALA A 262 26.36 -13.87 -9.40
C ALA A 262 27.37 -12.80 -8.92
N CYS A 263 27.16 -12.25 -7.73
CA CYS A 263 28.06 -11.26 -7.10
C CYS A 263 28.72 -11.81 -5.83
N HIS A 264 28.05 -12.72 -5.12
CA HIS A 264 28.49 -13.36 -3.88
C HIS A 264 28.86 -14.83 -4.16
N ALA A 265 29.94 -15.06 -4.89
CA ALA A 265 30.31 -16.36 -5.45
C ALA A 265 30.40 -17.50 -4.43
N ASP A 266 30.80 -17.19 -3.20
CA ASP A 266 30.96 -18.17 -2.12
C ASP A 266 29.73 -18.27 -1.20
N ALA A 267 28.59 -17.69 -1.61
CA ALA A 267 27.38 -17.72 -0.79
C ALA A 267 26.76 -19.13 -0.76
N GLU A 268 26.57 -19.67 0.43
CA GLU A 268 25.91 -20.94 0.70
C GLU A 268 24.44 -20.75 1.14
N SER A 269 24.04 -19.54 1.48
CA SER A 269 22.67 -19.17 1.87
C SER A 269 22.38 -17.72 1.44
N ILE A 270 21.12 -17.30 1.53
CA ILE A 270 20.73 -15.88 1.33
C ILE A 270 21.24 -14.98 2.46
N ASP A 271 21.60 -15.54 3.59
CA ASP A 271 22.29 -14.83 4.69
C ASP A 271 23.78 -14.74 4.39
N ILE A 272 24.14 -13.81 3.53
CA ILE A 272 25.50 -13.65 3.03
C ILE A 272 26.43 -13.30 4.19
N ASN A 273 27.36 -14.22 4.49
CA ASN A 273 28.34 -14.06 5.58
C ASN A 273 27.69 -13.77 6.97
N GLY A 274 26.49 -14.22 7.21
CA GLY A 274 25.76 -13.98 8.46
C GLY A 274 25.27 -12.54 8.64
N ALA A 275 25.19 -11.76 7.57
CA ALA A 275 24.79 -10.34 7.64
C ALA A 275 23.34 -10.15 8.07
N ILE A 276 22.42 -11.02 7.62
CA ILE A 276 21.02 -11.00 8.03
C ILE A 276 20.91 -11.35 9.53
N THR A 277 21.53 -12.45 9.95
CA THR A 277 21.54 -12.86 11.36
C THR A 277 22.08 -11.76 12.28
N ALA A 278 23.22 -11.15 11.92
CA ALA A 278 23.79 -10.05 12.70
C ALA A 278 22.90 -8.80 12.74
N PHE A 279 22.17 -8.53 11.66
CA PHE A 279 21.21 -7.43 11.61
C PHE A 279 19.98 -7.69 12.47
N GLU A 280 19.43 -8.90 12.45
CA GLU A 280 18.30 -9.31 13.31
C GLU A 280 18.63 -9.15 14.80
N GLU A 281 19.85 -9.47 15.23
CA GLU A 281 20.32 -9.22 16.60
C GLU A 281 20.25 -7.73 16.97
N LYS A 282 20.63 -6.84 16.04
CA LYS A 282 20.51 -5.39 16.24
C LYS A 282 19.06 -4.92 16.32
N VAL A 283 18.17 -5.48 15.50
CA VAL A 283 16.73 -5.16 15.54
C VAL A 283 16.12 -5.58 16.88
N VAL A 284 16.49 -6.75 17.41
CA VAL A 284 16.10 -7.19 18.75
C VAL A 284 16.58 -6.22 19.82
N ALA A 285 17.82 -5.72 19.70
CA ALA A 285 18.36 -4.73 20.63
C ALA A 285 17.59 -3.40 20.53
N LEU A 286 17.23 -2.96 19.32
CA LEU A 286 16.41 -1.76 19.10
C LEU A 286 15.04 -1.91 19.74
N LYS A 287 14.34 -3.01 19.50
CA LYS A 287 13.05 -3.31 20.15
C LYS A 287 13.17 -3.25 21.67
N THR A 288 14.18 -3.90 22.23
CA THR A 288 14.43 -3.91 23.68
C THR A 288 14.62 -2.49 24.22
N ALA A 289 15.38 -1.65 23.53
CA ALA A 289 15.59 -0.26 23.93
C ALA A 289 14.29 0.57 23.85
N LEU A 290 13.48 0.39 22.80
CA LEU A 290 12.18 1.05 22.65
C LEU A 290 11.21 0.67 23.78
N VAL A 291 11.16 -0.61 24.14
CA VAL A 291 10.34 -1.10 25.27
C VAL A 291 10.84 -0.51 26.59
N ALA A 292 12.15 -0.53 26.84
CA ALA A 292 12.75 0.04 28.06
C ALA A 292 12.48 1.56 28.21
N LYS A 293 12.37 2.29 27.10
CA LYS A 293 12.00 3.71 27.09
C LYS A 293 10.48 3.95 27.17
N GLY A 294 9.66 2.91 27.19
CA GLY A 294 8.20 3.02 27.21
C GLY A 294 7.60 3.59 25.93
N LEU A 295 8.26 3.43 24.79
CA LEU A 295 7.80 3.86 23.48
C LEU A 295 7.05 2.75 22.74
N MET A 296 7.32 1.51 23.10
CA MET A 296 6.76 0.31 22.53
C MET A 296 6.38 -0.68 23.62
N ASN A 297 5.35 -1.47 23.41
CA ASN A 297 4.99 -2.61 24.23
C ASN A 297 5.78 -3.86 23.85
N GLU A 298 5.84 -4.87 24.71
CA GLU A 298 6.57 -6.12 24.44
C GLU A 298 6.06 -6.86 23.19
N ASP A 299 4.77 -6.72 22.87
CA ASP A 299 4.14 -7.29 21.68
C ASP A 299 4.49 -6.54 20.37
N GLY A 300 5.27 -5.45 20.44
CA GLY A 300 5.66 -4.64 19.30
C GLY A 300 4.67 -3.53 18.93
N THR A 301 3.60 -3.36 19.69
CA THR A 301 2.67 -2.25 19.48
C THR A 301 3.17 -0.94 20.09
N ASN A 302 2.80 0.19 19.50
CA ASN A 302 3.21 1.50 19.99
C ASN A 302 2.50 1.88 21.29
N VAL A 303 3.21 2.52 22.20
CA VAL A 303 2.60 3.18 23.36
C VAL A 303 1.97 4.50 22.88
N LEU A 304 0.65 4.59 22.95
CA LEU A 304 -0.10 5.73 22.40
C LEU A 304 -0.43 6.81 23.44
N LYS A 305 -0.42 6.45 24.72
CA LYS A 305 -0.79 7.33 25.83
C LYS A 305 0.15 7.18 27.01
N ASN A 306 0.37 8.29 27.72
CA ASN A 306 0.97 8.33 29.02
C ASN A 306 -0.08 8.92 30.00
N GLY A 307 -0.72 8.07 30.78
CA GLY A 307 -1.96 8.40 31.48
C GLY A 307 -3.08 8.69 30.47
N ASP A 308 -3.73 9.85 30.60
CA ASP A 308 -4.80 10.26 29.68
C ASP A 308 -4.30 11.07 28.46
N ALA A 309 -3.04 11.51 28.47
CA ALA A 309 -2.47 12.31 27.41
C ALA A 309 -1.87 11.46 26.27
N PRO A 310 -1.98 11.89 25.00
CA PRO A 310 -1.25 11.29 23.91
C PRO A 310 0.26 11.39 24.15
N VAL A 311 1.00 10.34 23.77
CA VAL A 311 2.46 10.38 23.76
C VAL A 311 2.92 11.38 22.71
N GLN A 312 3.89 12.21 23.07
CA GLN A 312 4.57 13.12 22.16
C GLN A 312 6.07 12.84 22.20
N LEU A 313 6.64 12.54 21.05
CA LEU A 313 8.04 12.18 20.92
C LEU A 313 8.84 13.32 20.30
N ASP A 314 10.07 13.48 20.74
CA ASP A 314 11.08 14.30 20.06
C ASP A 314 11.54 13.61 18.76
N PRO A 315 12.09 14.36 17.79
CA PRO A 315 12.44 13.80 16.48
C PRO A 315 13.33 12.56 16.54
N PRO A 316 14.41 12.45 17.34
CA PRO A 316 15.22 11.25 17.40
C PRO A 316 14.48 10.03 17.94
N GLN A 317 13.63 10.20 18.97
CA GLN A 317 12.82 9.13 19.54
C GLN A 317 11.75 8.66 18.56
N ALA A 318 11.08 9.61 17.90
CA ALA A 318 10.10 9.31 16.86
C ALA A 318 10.74 8.56 15.69
N ALA A 319 11.91 8.98 15.26
CA ALA A 319 12.66 8.34 14.20
C ALA A 319 13.10 6.91 14.59
N ALA A 320 13.59 6.70 15.81
CA ALA A 320 13.97 5.37 16.27
C ALA A 320 12.77 4.41 16.30
N LEU A 321 11.60 4.87 16.77
CA LEU A 321 10.37 4.08 16.74
C LEU A 321 9.90 3.79 15.30
N PHE A 322 9.99 4.79 14.42
CA PHE A 322 9.62 4.66 13.01
C PHE A 322 10.56 3.70 12.26
N VAL A 323 11.86 3.73 12.54
CA VAL A 323 12.87 2.82 11.96
C VAL A 323 12.57 1.37 12.31
N TYR A 324 12.16 1.09 13.53
CA TYR A 324 11.76 -0.28 13.89
C TYR A 324 10.64 -0.79 12.97
N HIS A 325 9.59 0.00 12.79
CA HIS A 325 8.48 -0.38 11.90
C HIS A 325 8.86 -0.37 10.42
N LEU A 326 9.73 0.53 9.99
CA LEU A 326 10.28 0.55 8.63
C LEU A 326 10.96 -0.79 8.30
N ILE A 327 11.76 -1.31 9.23
CA ILE A 327 12.47 -2.59 9.06
C ILE A 327 11.48 -3.77 8.97
N GLU A 328 10.49 -3.80 9.86
CA GLU A 328 9.46 -4.85 9.87
C GLU A 328 8.63 -4.85 8.58
N GLU A 329 8.37 -3.66 8.02
CA GLU A 329 7.54 -3.51 6.82
C GLU A 329 8.31 -3.68 5.51
N ASP A 330 9.59 -3.34 5.47
CA ASP A 330 10.48 -3.65 4.36
C ASP A 330 10.66 -5.16 4.15
N GLY A 331 10.79 -5.90 5.25
CA GLY A 331 10.82 -7.36 5.26
C GLY A 331 12.07 -7.99 4.66
N SER A 332 13.09 -7.19 4.25
CA SER A 332 14.32 -7.72 3.64
C SER A 332 15.40 -8.09 4.65
N ASN A 333 15.19 -7.81 5.93
CA ASN A 333 16.23 -7.95 6.96
C ASN A 333 17.55 -7.29 6.54
N SER A 334 17.47 -6.07 6.06
CA SER A 334 18.54 -5.21 5.52
C SER A 334 19.03 -5.53 4.10
N ALA A 335 18.61 -6.60 3.46
CA ALA A 335 19.14 -6.97 2.15
C ALA A 335 18.94 -5.89 1.07
N HIS A 336 17.91 -5.07 1.15
CA HIS A 336 17.71 -3.97 0.20
C HIS A 336 18.83 -2.94 0.24
N ASN A 337 19.27 -2.53 1.45
CA ASN A 337 20.38 -1.59 1.62
C ASN A 337 21.09 -1.82 2.96
N PRO A 338 22.00 -2.80 3.05
CA PRO A 338 22.61 -3.20 4.32
C PRO A 338 23.30 -2.06 5.07
N ASN A 339 24.02 -1.19 4.35
CA ASN A 339 24.72 -0.07 4.97
C ASN A 339 23.76 0.94 5.57
N TYR A 340 22.70 1.26 4.86
CA TYR A 340 21.69 2.22 5.30
C TYR A 340 20.92 1.70 6.53
N PHE A 341 20.43 0.47 6.47
CA PHE A 341 19.71 -0.11 7.59
C PHE A 341 20.57 -0.23 8.85
N ASN A 342 21.83 -0.65 8.72
CA ASN A 342 22.73 -0.68 9.86
C ASN A 342 22.96 0.72 10.45
N ALA A 343 23.15 1.74 9.61
CA ALA A 343 23.31 3.12 10.08
C ALA A 343 22.06 3.65 10.79
N LEU A 344 20.85 3.32 10.28
CA LEU A 344 19.59 3.69 10.92
C LEU A 344 19.43 3.05 12.30
N VAL A 345 19.71 1.74 12.43
CA VAL A 345 19.58 1.04 13.71
C VAL A 345 20.61 1.55 14.72
N ASP A 346 21.87 1.73 14.31
CA ASP A 346 22.93 2.20 15.19
C ASP A 346 22.64 3.64 15.69
N ALA A 347 22.18 4.53 14.83
CA ALA A 347 21.75 5.89 15.20
C ALA A 347 20.47 5.89 16.09
N SER A 348 19.54 4.98 15.83
CA SER A 348 18.34 4.81 16.68
C SER A 348 18.69 4.36 18.09
N LEU A 349 19.60 3.39 18.21
CA LEU A 349 20.10 2.95 19.52
C LEU A 349 20.82 4.07 20.28
N GLU A 350 21.58 4.92 19.58
CA GLU A 350 22.21 6.09 20.19
C GLU A 350 21.16 7.11 20.66
N ALA A 351 20.14 7.37 19.86
CA ALA A 351 19.04 8.30 20.19
C ALA A 351 18.20 7.84 21.41
N LEU A 352 18.28 6.57 21.76
CA LEU A 352 17.55 5.98 22.89
C LEU A 352 18.40 5.86 24.17
N LYS A 353 19.66 6.28 24.17
CA LYS A 353 20.49 6.30 25.41
C LYS A 353 20.05 7.44 26.32
#